data_c88582ae435390a144b4fb28e9218dea
#
_entry.id   c88582ae435390a144b4fb28e9218dea
#
_cell.length_a   1.000
_cell.length_b   1.000
_cell.length_c   1.000
_cell.angle_alpha   90.00
_cell.angle_beta   90.00
_cell.angle_gamma   90.00
#
_symmetry.space_group_name_H-M   'P 1'
#
loop_
_entity.id
_entity.type
_entity.pdbx_description
1 polymer ?
#
loop_
_entity_poly.entity_id
_entity_poly.type
_entity_poly.pdbx_seq_one_letter_code
_entity_poly.pdbx_strand_id
1 'polypeptide(L)'
;DEAEAASRARARNAGAAGVAGGALELQPGVDPLDANLRRVAARPMPADGGFAFTHDGGDFTAAVHRCTGVGKCRAGVSGTFMCPSYLATRDEKDVTRGRARILQEAANSQLVKAIDSPEVLEALDLCLACKACSADCPAGVDMARYRSEALFRTYRGCLRPVSHYTLGWLPRLTRVTARVPGLATVANAIMSITPLRSLAFRLIGLDPRRGMPALQSGTFTAWARRHSLLVGSVPSSVLPDPVSGASDPVSESRERGGTPASPVADSPILSGPCDPSGRPYALVWADSFSQTLDDAGARAVVDVLEANGFAPIVAPDACCGLTWITTGQLTGAKKHLSSLLGVLAPFAASGIPIVGVEPSCTAVLRDDLLDLLPDDPRSMLVSS
;
A
#
# COMPACT_ATOMS: atom_id res chain seq x y z
N ASP A 1 43.02 11.92 -31.71
CA ASP A 1 43.24 13.36 -31.53
C ASP A 1 42.37 14.25 -32.44
N GLU A 2 42.22 13.90 -33.74
CA GLU A 2 41.36 14.68 -34.65
C GLU A 2 39.85 14.55 -34.38
N ALA A 3 39.38 13.42 -33.91
CA ALA A 3 37.98 13.18 -33.60
C ALA A 3 37.54 13.98 -32.34
N GLU A 4 38.43 14.13 -31.39
CA GLU A 4 38.18 14.90 -30.17
C GLU A 4 38.21 16.41 -30.42
N ALA A 5 39.08 16.87 -31.32
CA ALA A 5 39.12 18.25 -31.79
C ALA A 5 37.85 18.66 -32.57
N ALA A 6 37.37 17.73 -33.45
CA ALA A 6 36.12 17.93 -34.19
C ALA A 6 34.86 17.98 -33.26
N SER A 7 34.84 17.17 -32.19
CA SER A 7 33.78 17.19 -31.18
C SER A 7 33.76 18.51 -30.44
N ARG A 8 34.92 19.03 -30.03
CA ARG A 8 35.03 20.33 -29.32
C ARG A 8 34.70 21.53 -30.23
N ALA A 9 34.98 21.43 -31.51
CA ALA A 9 34.61 22.47 -32.50
C ALA A 9 33.07 22.51 -32.73
N ARG A 10 32.41 21.33 -32.77
CA ARG A 10 30.95 21.26 -32.87
C ARG A 10 30.23 21.81 -31.62
N ALA A 11 30.78 21.59 -30.43
CA ALA A 11 30.24 22.12 -29.19
C ALA A 11 30.36 23.64 -29.08
N ARG A 12 31.40 24.26 -29.68
CA ARG A 12 31.56 25.73 -29.71
C ARG A 12 30.64 26.41 -30.71
N ASN A 13 30.29 25.77 -31.82
CA ASN A 13 29.39 26.34 -32.80
C ASN A 13 27.90 26.19 -32.45
N ALA A 14 27.55 25.28 -31.56
CA ALA A 14 26.18 25.17 -31.02
C ALA A 14 25.83 26.28 -30.06
N GLY A 15 26.81 27.00 -29.51
CA GLY A 15 26.61 28.12 -28.57
C GLY A 15 26.50 29.53 -29.22
N ALA A 16 26.66 29.63 -30.55
CA ALA A 16 26.72 30.91 -31.26
C ALA A 16 25.50 31.18 -32.18
N ALA A 17 24.44 30.35 -32.12
CA ALA A 17 23.18 30.75 -32.71
C ALA A 17 22.54 31.80 -31.82
N GLY A 18 22.71 33.08 -32.18
CA GLY A 18 22.19 34.21 -31.46
C GLY A 18 20.70 34.06 -31.21
N VAL A 19 20.36 34.04 -29.94
CA VAL A 19 18.98 34.31 -29.51
C VAL A 19 18.70 35.76 -29.92
N ALA A 20 18.10 35.94 -31.08
CA ALA A 20 17.46 37.21 -31.45
C ALA A 20 16.49 37.49 -30.31
N GLY A 21 16.71 38.63 -29.60
CA GLY A 21 15.86 39.09 -28.53
C GLY A 21 14.45 39.42 -29.04
N GLY A 22 13.65 38.42 -29.25
CA GLY A 22 12.22 38.55 -29.30
C GLY A 22 11.76 38.83 -27.89
N ALA A 23 11.28 40.04 -27.63
CA ALA A 23 10.57 40.34 -26.38
C ALA A 23 9.50 39.27 -26.21
N LEU A 24 9.60 38.47 -25.13
CA LEU A 24 8.51 37.60 -24.73
C LEU A 24 7.30 38.50 -24.49
N GLU A 25 6.29 38.43 -25.40
CA GLU A 25 4.98 39.02 -25.16
C GLU A 25 4.37 38.27 -23.98
N LEU A 26 4.51 38.85 -22.79
CA LEU A 26 3.87 38.36 -21.56
C LEU A 26 2.37 38.46 -21.76
N GLN A 27 1.68 37.36 -21.71
CA GLN A 27 0.22 37.37 -21.71
C GLN A 27 -0.28 38.19 -20.52
N PRO A 28 -1.27 39.09 -20.71
CA PRO A 28 -1.78 39.91 -19.63
C PRO A 28 -2.31 39.02 -18.49
N GLY A 29 -1.74 39.16 -17.29
CA GLY A 29 -2.16 38.43 -16.09
C GLY A 29 -1.22 37.34 -15.61
N VAL A 30 -0.08 37.08 -16.26
CA VAL A 30 0.96 36.16 -15.76
C VAL A 30 2.07 36.98 -15.13
N ASP A 31 2.31 36.76 -13.82
CA ASP A 31 3.47 37.34 -13.14
C ASP A 31 4.76 36.84 -13.81
N PRO A 32 5.73 37.73 -14.13
CA PRO A 32 7.03 37.34 -14.69
C PRO A 32 7.79 36.29 -13.85
N LEU A 33 7.52 36.23 -12.56
CA LEU A 33 8.09 35.23 -11.65
C LEU A 33 7.47 33.83 -11.85
N ASP A 34 6.27 33.76 -12.41
CA ASP A 34 5.61 32.50 -12.73
C ASP A 34 5.87 32.04 -14.16
N ALA A 35 6.48 32.90 -15.00
CA ALA A 35 6.84 32.53 -16.37
C ALA A 35 7.95 31.48 -16.37
N ASN A 36 7.71 30.39 -17.11
CA ASN A 36 8.66 29.28 -17.28
C ASN A 36 8.93 28.45 -15.98
N LEU A 37 8.11 28.57 -14.97
CA LEU A 37 8.16 27.61 -13.87
C LEU A 37 7.89 26.21 -14.41
N ARG A 38 8.70 25.23 -13.98
CA ARG A 38 8.49 23.80 -14.31
C ARG A 38 7.16 23.25 -13.82
N ARG A 39 6.44 24.05 -13.03
CA ARG A 39 5.15 23.70 -12.41
C ARG A 39 4.11 24.73 -12.85
N VAL A 40 3.49 24.45 -13.94
CA VAL A 40 2.23 25.11 -14.28
C VAL A 40 1.15 24.51 -13.39
N ALA A 41 0.29 25.35 -12.80
CA ALA A 41 -0.88 24.87 -12.07
C ALA A 41 -1.72 24.00 -12.99
N ALA A 42 -1.76 22.72 -12.72
CA ALA A 42 -2.52 21.76 -13.47
C ALA A 42 -4.01 21.91 -13.16
N ARG A 43 -4.85 21.45 -14.07
CA ARG A 43 -6.29 21.34 -13.80
C ARG A 43 -6.48 20.30 -12.67
N PRO A 44 -7.29 20.62 -11.64
CA PRO A 44 -7.58 19.67 -10.59
C PRO A 44 -8.18 18.38 -11.16
N MET A 45 -7.71 17.26 -10.63
CA MET A 45 -8.30 15.94 -10.86
C MET A 45 -8.94 15.46 -9.55
N PRO A 46 -10.22 15.79 -9.32
CA PRO A 46 -10.87 15.46 -8.05
C PRO A 46 -10.86 13.96 -7.79
N ALA A 47 -10.93 13.59 -6.52
CA ALA A 47 -11.09 12.22 -6.10
C ALA A 47 -12.40 11.66 -6.66
N ASP A 48 -12.31 10.67 -7.54
CA ASP A 48 -13.45 10.12 -8.28
C ASP A 48 -13.59 8.62 -7.98
N GLY A 49 -13.86 8.32 -6.72
CA GLY A 49 -14.08 6.95 -6.25
C GLY A 49 -12.83 6.12 -5.99
N GLY A 50 -11.63 6.64 -6.23
CA GLY A 50 -10.35 6.08 -5.84
C GLY A 50 -9.96 6.45 -4.40
N PHE A 51 -8.70 6.83 -4.18
CA PHE A 51 -8.25 7.43 -2.92
C PHE A 51 -8.87 8.80 -2.71
N ALA A 52 -9.11 9.16 -1.46
CA ALA A 52 -9.69 10.47 -1.12
C ALA A 52 -8.65 11.60 -1.18
N PHE A 53 -7.35 11.31 -1.11
CA PHE A 53 -6.28 12.32 -1.06
C PHE A 53 -6.55 13.41 -0.03
N THR A 54 -6.93 13.00 1.18
CA THR A 54 -7.37 13.91 2.25
C THR A 54 -6.35 14.99 2.58
N HIS A 55 -5.06 14.66 2.52
CA HIS A 55 -3.95 15.60 2.75
C HIS A 55 -3.67 16.54 1.58
N ASP A 56 -4.33 16.36 0.44
CA ASP A 56 -4.14 17.15 -0.79
C ASP A 56 -5.46 17.81 -1.23
N GLY A 57 -6.37 18.03 -0.29
CA GLY A 57 -7.66 18.67 -0.56
C GLY A 57 -8.59 17.86 -1.48
N GLY A 58 -8.41 16.55 -1.56
CA GLY A 58 -9.19 15.67 -2.43
C GLY A 58 -8.73 15.71 -3.90
N ASP A 59 -7.55 16.24 -4.19
CA ASP A 59 -7.06 16.43 -5.56
C ASP A 59 -5.82 15.59 -5.86
N PHE A 60 -5.95 14.65 -6.78
CA PHE A 60 -4.84 13.83 -7.24
C PHE A 60 -3.74 14.66 -7.92
N THR A 61 -4.10 15.75 -8.59
CA THR A 61 -3.13 16.66 -9.19
C THR A 61 -2.25 17.31 -8.12
N ALA A 62 -2.84 17.78 -7.03
CA ALA A 62 -2.09 18.34 -5.90
C ALA A 62 -1.15 17.28 -5.30
N ALA A 63 -1.63 16.05 -5.13
CA ALA A 63 -0.84 14.93 -4.62
C ALA A 63 0.42 14.66 -5.46
N VAL A 64 0.31 14.55 -6.79
CA VAL A 64 1.47 14.31 -7.65
C VAL A 64 2.44 15.49 -7.71
N HIS A 65 1.96 16.72 -7.45
CA HIS A 65 2.78 17.92 -7.39
C HIS A 65 3.56 18.08 -6.08
N ARG A 66 3.36 17.24 -5.08
CA ARG A 66 4.24 17.17 -3.90
C ARG A 66 5.70 16.94 -4.27
N CYS A 67 5.98 16.25 -5.39
CA CYS A 67 7.34 16.01 -5.83
C CYS A 67 8.01 17.31 -6.26
N THR A 68 8.86 17.86 -5.39
CA THR A 68 9.65 19.10 -5.65
C THR A 68 10.96 18.83 -6.37
N GLY A 69 11.30 17.57 -6.68
CA GLY A 69 12.52 17.23 -7.38
C GLY A 69 13.77 17.15 -6.51
N VAL A 70 13.65 17.07 -5.17
CA VAL A 70 14.78 16.97 -4.21
C VAL A 70 15.76 15.84 -4.57
N GLY A 71 15.25 14.73 -5.16
CA GLY A 71 16.11 13.68 -5.70
C GLY A 71 16.67 12.68 -4.69
N LYS A 72 16.21 12.68 -3.41
CA LYS A 72 16.60 11.66 -2.43
C LYS A 72 16.34 10.23 -2.94
N CYS A 73 15.31 10.04 -3.77
CA CYS A 73 15.00 8.76 -4.41
C CYS A 73 16.04 8.25 -5.42
N ARG A 74 17.04 9.07 -5.79
CA ARG A 74 18.16 8.71 -6.65
C ARG A 74 19.42 8.39 -5.86
N ALA A 75 19.42 8.59 -4.55
CA ALA A 75 20.59 8.36 -3.72
C ALA A 75 20.97 6.87 -3.77
N GLY A 76 22.15 6.59 -4.31
CA GLY A 76 22.72 5.24 -4.34
C GLY A 76 23.41 4.85 -3.03
N VAL A 77 23.04 5.47 -1.91
CA VAL A 77 23.75 5.35 -0.64
C VAL A 77 23.16 4.22 0.19
N SER A 78 24.01 3.42 0.79
CA SER A 78 23.67 2.47 1.85
C SER A 78 22.92 3.21 2.96
N GLY A 79 21.69 2.75 3.27
CA GLY A 79 20.84 3.31 4.33
C GLY A 79 19.53 3.96 3.87
N THR A 80 19.26 4.03 2.56
CA THR A 80 17.96 4.41 2.03
C THR A 80 17.32 3.24 1.31
N PHE A 81 16.04 2.97 1.58
CA PHE A 81 15.27 1.92 0.89
C PHE A 81 14.58 2.41 -0.40
N MET A 82 14.60 3.70 -0.66
CA MET A 82 14.05 4.34 -1.84
C MET A 82 14.94 4.08 -3.05
N CYS A 83 14.54 3.91 -4.09
CA CYS A 83 13.57 3.28 -4.96
C CYS A 83 14.20 2.00 -5.52
N PRO A 84 13.78 0.81 -5.15
CA PRO A 84 14.41 -0.45 -5.56
C PRO A 84 14.51 -0.62 -7.08
N SER A 85 13.47 -0.20 -7.81
CA SER A 85 13.49 -0.25 -9.27
C SER A 85 14.58 0.63 -9.87
N TYR A 86 14.79 1.85 -9.35
CA TYR A 86 15.89 2.71 -9.80
C TYR A 86 17.26 2.10 -9.47
N LEU A 87 17.42 1.47 -8.31
CA LEU A 87 18.67 0.82 -7.95
C LEU A 87 19.03 -0.31 -8.93
N ALA A 88 18.01 -0.97 -9.47
CA ALA A 88 18.20 -2.06 -10.46
C ALA A 88 18.46 -1.54 -11.87
N THR A 89 17.72 -0.53 -12.35
CA THR A 89 17.77 -0.08 -13.74
C THR A 89 18.67 1.13 -13.97
N ARG A 90 18.83 1.99 -12.97
CA ARG A 90 19.48 3.32 -13.06
C ARG A 90 18.81 4.26 -14.06
N ASP A 91 17.60 3.96 -14.49
CA ASP A 91 16.82 4.77 -15.40
C ASP A 91 15.95 5.77 -14.62
N GLU A 92 15.90 7.03 -15.07
CA GLU A 92 15.10 8.09 -14.43
C GLU A 92 13.60 7.79 -14.48
N LYS A 93 13.10 7.11 -15.49
CA LYS A 93 11.69 6.72 -15.57
C LYS A 93 11.27 5.78 -14.43
N ASP A 94 12.22 5.00 -13.90
CA ASP A 94 11.97 3.98 -12.89
C ASP A 94 12.15 4.48 -11.45
N VAL A 95 12.42 5.78 -11.29
CA VAL A 95 12.55 6.42 -9.99
C VAL A 95 11.25 7.14 -9.58
N THR A 96 11.02 7.30 -8.28
CA THR A 96 9.86 8.02 -7.74
C THR A 96 9.71 9.41 -8.36
N ARG A 97 10.81 10.16 -8.51
CA ARG A 97 10.82 11.50 -9.11
C ARG A 97 10.40 11.48 -10.58
N GLY A 98 10.95 10.57 -11.38
CA GLY A 98 10.59 10.43 -12.80
C GLY A 98 9.13 10.06 -13.00
N ARG A 99 8.64 9.10 -12.21
CA ARG A 99 7.22 8.72 -12.20
C ARG A 99 6.30 9.87 -11.80
N ALA A 100 6.66 10.63 -10.75
CA ALA A 100 5.90 11.81 -10.36
C ALA A 100 5.88 12.86 -11.49
N ARG A 101 7.02 13.03 -12.20
CA ARG A 101 7.10 13.98 -13.32
C ARG A 101 6.18 13.59 -14.48
N ILE A 102 6.17 12.31 -14.88
CA ILE A 102 5.27 11.83 -15.93
C ILE A 102 3.81 12.02 -15.53
N LEU A 103 3.44 11.74 -14.28
CA LEU A 103 2.10 11.98 -13.77
C LEU A 103 1.73 13.48 -13.77
N GLN A 104 2.67 14.37 -13.42
CA GLN A 104 2.48 15.81 -13.52
C GLN A 104 2.24 16.25 -14.97
N GLU A 105 3.02 15.72 -15.92
CA GLU A 105 2.84 16.01 -17.34
C GLU A 105 1.49 15.50 -17.86
N ALA A 106 1.08 14.30 -17.45
CA ALA A 106 -0.23 13.75 -17.79
C ALA A 106 -1.38 14.58 -17.20
N ALA A 107 -1.22 15.13 -15.99
CA ALA A 107 -2.18 16.03 -15.38
C ALA A 107 -2.28 17.35 -16.14
N ASN A 108 -1.17 17.88 -16.63
CA ASN A 108 -1.10 19.10 -17.41
C ASN A 108 -1.52 18.93 -18.87
N SER A 109 -1.55 17.70 -19.38
CA SER A 109 -1.89 17.36 -20.78
C SER A 109 -1.05 18.10 -21.84
N GLN A 110 0.22 18.43 -21.51
CA GLN A 110 1.11 19.12 -22.44
C GLN A 110 1.95 18.14 -23.26
N LEU A 111 2.89 17.42 -22.63
CA LEU A 111 3.76 16.45 -23.29
C LEU A 111 3.13 15.05 -23.30
N VAL A 112 2.49 14.67 -22.19
CA VAL A 112 1.73 13.43 -22.04
C VAL A 112 0.25 13.79 -22.00
N LYS A 113 -0.54 13.19 -22.88
CA LYS A 113 -1.92 13.63 -23.12
C LYS A 113 -2.88 13.34 -21.97
N ALA A 114 -2.72 12.19 -21.30
CA ALA A 114 -3.62 11.73 -20.24
C ALA A 114 -2.97 10.66 -19.35
N ILE A 115 -3.64 10.36 -18.24
CA ILE A 115 -3.18 9.36 -17.23
C ILE A 115 -3.15 7.93 -17.79
N ASP A 116 -4.01 7.64 -18.77
CA ASP A 116 -4.09 6.35 -19.45
C ASP A 116 -3.10 6.21 -20.63
N SER A 117 -2.25 7.22 -20.85
CA SER A 117 -1.24 7.18 -21.92
C SER A 117 -0.23 6.05 -21.68
N PRO A 118 0.25 5.39 -22.75
CA PRO A 118 1.21 4.28 -22.65
C PRO A 118 2.47 4.63 -21.87
N GLU A 119 2.96 5.86 -21.99
CA GLU A 119 4.15 6.38 -21.32
C GLU A 119 3.99 6.40 -19.80
N VAL A 120 2.78 6.71 -19.31
CA VAL A 120 2.45 6.66 -17.89
C VAL A 120 2.47 5.23 -17.39
N LEU A 121 1.81 4.32 -18.12
CA LEU A 121 1.75 2.91 -17.75
C LEU A 121 3.14 2.27 -17.75
N GLU A 122 3.98 2.56 -18.75
CA GLU A 122 5.36 2.08 -18.82
C GLU A 122 6.20 2.56 -17.62
N ALA A 123 6.12 3.85 -17.27
CA ALA A 123 6.86 4.39 -16.14
C ALA A 123 6.40 3.80 -14.78
N LEU A 124 5.11 3.44 -14.67
CA LEU A 124 4.57 2.86 -13.45
C LEU A 124 4.75 1.34 -13.36
N ASP A 125 5.06 0.64 -14.45
CA ASP A 125 5.10 -0.82 -14.51
C ASP A 125 6.11 -1.43 -13.53
N LEU A 126 7.34 -0.93 -13.49
CA LEU A 126 8.38 -1.40 -12.57
C LEU A 126 8.24 -0.88 -11.12
N CYS A 127 7.18 -0.14 -10.80
CA CYS A 127 6.93 0.27 -9.42
C CYS A 127 6.42 -0.91 -8.59
N LEU A 128 7.21 -1.32 -7.59
CA LEU A 128 6.87 -2.44 -6.70
C LEU A 128 5.77 -2.11 -5.69
N ALA A 129 5.29 -0.87 -5.63
CA ALA A 129 4.34 -0.39 -4.62
C ALA A 129 4.80 -0.68 -3.17
N CYS A 130 6.10 -0.65 -2.92
CA CYS A 130 6.71 -1.02 -1.64
C CYS A 130 6.61 0.08 -0.56
N LYS A 131 6.04 1.22 -0.87
CA LYS A 131 5.86 2.40 0.03
C LYS A 131 7.15 2.99 0.65
N ALA A 132 8.35 2.52 0.28
CA ALA A 132 9.59 3.13 0.76
C ALA A 132 9.66 4.64 0.49
N CYS A 133 9.04 5.10 -0.60
CA CYS A 133 8.97 6.53 -0.90
C CYS A 133 8.10 7.30 0.10
N SER A 134 7.00 6.77 0.61
CA SER A 134 6.16 7.47 1.59
C SER A 134 6.88 7.70 2.91
N ALA A 135 7.76 6.76 3.31
CA ALA A 135 8.57 6.88 4.53
C ALA A 135 9.79 7.79 4.35
N ASP A 136 10.49 7.67 3.20
CA ASP A 136 11.81 8.28 3.01
C ASP A 136 11.76 9.65 2.29
N CYS A 137 10.69 9.96 1.55
CA CYS A 137 10.60 11.20 0.78
C CYS A 137 10.32 12.40 1.68
N PRO A 138 11.17 13.43 1.72
CA PRO A 138 10.91 14.61 2.54
C PRO A 138 9.69 15.42 2.09
N ALA A 139 9.23 15.21 0.85
CA ALA A 139 8.02 15.81 0.30
C ALA A 139 6.75 14.93 0.46
N GLY A 140 6.86 13.79 1.13
CA GLY A 140 5.72 12.91 1.40
C GLY A 140 5.08 12.30 0.14
N VAL A 141 5.89 11.99 -0.88
CA VAL A 141 5.40 11.37 -2.13
C VAL A 141 5.10 9.89 -1.88
N ASP A 142 3.86 9.47 -2.00
CA ASP A 142 3.48 8.06 -2.00
C ASP A 142 3.20 7.56 -3.42
N MET A 143 4.25 7.07 -4.09
CA MET A 143 4.14 6.56 -5.46
C MET A 143 3.30 5.28 -5.55
N ALA A 144 3.22 4.48 -4.48
CA ALA A 144 2.38 3.29 -4.46
C ALA A 144 0.90 3.65 -4.59
N ARG A 145 0.47 4.68 -3.84
CA ARG A 145 -0.88 5.25 -3.91
C ARG A 145 -1.16 5.88 -5.28
N TYR A 146 -0.21 6.68 -5.79
CA TYR A 146 -0.36 7.34 -7.09
C TYR A 146 -0.46 6.32 -8.23
N ARG A 147 0.34 5.25 -8.20
CA ARG A 147 0.25 4.15 -9.15
C ARG A 147 -1.12 3.47 -9.11
N SER A 148 -1.60 3.16 -7.92
CA SER A 148 -2.89 2.50 -7.73
C SER A 148 -4.05 3.37 -8.23
N GLU A 149 -4.01 4.67 -7.97
CA GLU A 149 -5.00 5.63 -8.47
C GLU A 149 -4.92 5.78 -10.00
N ALA A 150 -3.73 5.89 -10.57
CA ALA A 150 -3.56 5.95 -12.02
C ALA A 150 -4.13 4.70 -12.71
N LEU A 151 -3.83 3.50 -12.20
CA LEU A 151 -4.39 2.24 -12.70
C LEU A 151 -5.92 2.16 -12.51
N PHE A 152 -6.45 2.70 -11.42
CA PHE A 152 -7.89 2.77 -11.20
C PHE A 152 -8.57 3.61 -12.27
N ARG A 153 -8.03 4.80 -12.57
CA ARG A 153 -8.55 5.72 -13.58
C ARG A 153 -8.42 5.17 -14.98
N THR A 154 -7.25 4.63 -15.34
CA THR A 154 -6.98 4.06 -16.65
C THR A 154 -7.94 2.93 -17.02
N TYR A 155 -8.21 2.03 -16.06
CA TYR A 155 -9.05 0.86 -16.32
C TYR A 155 -10.51 1.02 -15.86
N ARG A 156 -10.97 2.25 -15.66
CA ARG A 156 -12.36 2.52 -15.31
C ARG A 156 -13.27 2.24 -16.50
N GLY A 157 -14.14 1.25 -16.37
CA GLY A 157 -15.03 0.82 -17.46
C GLY A 157 -14.36 0.03 -18.58
N CYS A 158 -13.08 -0.29 -18.47
CA CYS A 158 -12.32 -1.07 -19.44
C CYS A 158 -11.87 -2.42 -18.90
N LEU A 159 -11.59 -3.36 -19.80
CA LEU A 159 -11.00 -4.64 -19.44
C LEU A 159 -9.54 -4.42 -18.99
N ARG A 160 -9.17 -5.08 -17.90
CA ARG A 160 -7.82 -5.05 -17.35
C ARG A 160 -6.97 -6.17 -17.91
N PRO A 161 -5.64 -6.05 -17.87
CA PRO A 161 -4.75 -7.18 -18.12
C PRO A 161 -5.12 -8.40 -17.25
N VAL A 162 -4.97 -9.60 -17.79
CA VAL A 162 -5.31 -10.85 -17.06
C VAL A 162 -4.55 -10.95 -15.74
N SER A 163 -3.29 -10.49 -15.70
CA SER A 163 -2.48 -10.45 -14.48
C SER A 163 -3.10 -9.64 -13.34
N HIS A 164 -3.88 -8.60 -13.64
CA HIS A 164 -4.59 -7.83 -12.60
C HIS A 164 -5.70 -8.66 -11.94
N TYR A 165 -6.38 -9.53 -12.68
CA TYR A 165 -7.38 -10.43 -12.11
C TYR A 165 -6.72 -11.58 -11.36
N THR A 166 -5.69 -12.20 -11.92
CA THR A 166 -5.03 -13.36 -11.30
C THR A 166 -4.31 -12.96 -10.01
N LEU A 167 -3.53 -11.88 -10.01
CA LEU A 167 -2.83 -11.39 -8.84
C LEU A 167 -3.76 -10.67 -7.85
N GLY A 168 -4.67 -9.82 -8.35
CA GLY A 168 -5.62 -9.11 -7.50
C GLY A 168 -6.56 -10.07 -6.76
N TRP A 169 -7.02 -11.13 -7.40
CA TRP A 169 -7.95 -12.11 -6.82
C TRP A 169 -7.26 -13.31 -6.18
N LEU A 170 -5.93 -13.33 -6.14
CA LEU A 170 -5.16 -14.42 -5.54
C LEU A 170 -5.65 -14.82 -4.14
N PRO A 171 -5.98 -13.88 -3.22
CA PRO A 171 -6.53 -14.24 -1.91
C PRO A 171 -7.84 -15.01 -1.96
N ARG A 172 -8.66 -14.80 -2.99
CA ARG A 172 -9.90 -15.57 -3.18
C ARG A 172 -9.60 -16.97 -3.69
N LEU A 173 -8.69 -17.08 -4.66
CA LEU A 173 -8.30 -18.36 -5.25
C LEU A 173 -7.66 -19.28 -4.22
N THR A 174 -6.72 -18.76 -3.43
CA THR A 174 -6.05 -19.53 -2.37
C THR A 174 -7.01 -19.96 -1.26
N ARG A 175 -8.04 -19.16 -0.94
CA ARG A 175 -9.09 -19.59 0.00
C ARG A 175 -9.91 -20.76 -0.53
N VAL A 176 -10.24 -20.79 -1.81
CA VAL A 176 -10.97 -21.90 -2.42
C VAL A 176 -10.11 -23.17 -2.36
N THR A 177 -8.83 -23.07 -2.74
CA THR A 177 -7.91 -24.22 -2.71
C THR A 177 -7.68 -24.76 -1.30
N ALA A 178 -7.62 -23.87 -0.29
CA ALA A 178 -7.43 -24.27 1.10
C ALA A 178 -8.69 -24.95 1.72
N ARG A 179 -9.89 -24.58 1.24
CA ARG A 179 -11.17 -25.10 1.77
C ARG A 179 -11.64 -26.40 1.12
N VAL A 180 -11.26 -26.61 -0.15
CA VAL A 180 -11.67 -27.83 -0.89
C VAL A 180 -10.64 -28.94 -0.64
N PRO A 181 -11.02 -30.05 -0.01
CA PRO A 181 -10.10 -31.15 0.28
C PRO A 181 -9.42 -31.67 -1.00
N GLY A 182 -8.11 -31.85 -0.94
CA GLY A 182 -7.30 -32.37 -2.05
C GLY A 182 -6.99 -31.37 -3.18
N LEU A 183 -7.69 -30.24 -3.28
CA LEU A 183 -7.48 -29.27 -4.37
C LEU A 183 -6.08 -28.63 -4.30
N ALA A 184 -5.61 -28.27 -3.11
CA ALA A 184 -4.26 -27.76 -2.92
C ALA A 184 -3.18 -28.78 -3.33
N THR A 185 -3.37 -30.06 -2.99
CA THR A 185 -2.45 -31.15 -3.38
C THR A 185 -2.39 -31.32 -4.89
N VAL A 186 -3.54 -31.34 -5.57
CA VAL A 186 -3.61 -31.44 -7.04
C VAL A 186 -2.98 -30.21 -7.70
N ALA A 187 -3.29 -29.01 -7.22
CA ALA A 187 -2.73 -27.77 -7.76
C ALA A 187 -1.20 -27.75 -7.58
N ASN A 188 -0.67 -28.12 -6.42
CA ASN A 188 0.76 -28.22 -6.18
C ASN A 188 1.44 -29.26 -7.07
N ALA A 189 0.80 -30.42 -7.28
CA ALA A 189 1.30 -31.43 -8.20
C ALA A 189 1.36 -30.93 -9.64
N ILE A 190 0.36 -30.21 -10.12
CA ILE A 190 0.37 -29.58 -11.46
C ILE A 190 1.49 -28.54 -11.53
N MET A 191 1.64 -27.71 -10.50
CA MET A 191 2.68 -26.65 -10.45
C MET A 191 4.10 -27.20 -10.32
N SER A 192 4.29 -28.44 -9.86
CA SER A 192 5.61 -29.11 -9.84
C SER A 192 6.08 -29.54 -11.24
N ILE A 193 5.16 -29.72 -12.18
CA ILE A 193 5.46 -30.11 -13.55
C ILE A 193 5.80 -28.86 -14.39
N THR A 194 7.09 -28.64 -14.64
CA THR A 194 7.60 -27.41 -15.27
C THR A 194 6.88 -27.00 -16.57
N PRO A 195 6.60 -27.87 -17.56
CA PRO A 195 5.93 -27.44 -18.79
C PRO A 195 4.47 -27.02 -18.53
N LEU A 196 3.76 -27.72 -17.64
CA LEU A 196 2.38 -27.36 -17.28
C LEU A 196 2.34 -26.02 -16.53
N ARG A 197 3.24 -25.83 -15.57
CA ARG A 197 3.39 -24.56 -14.84
C ARG A 197 3.68 -23.41 -15.82
N SER A 198 4.63 -23.59 -16.73
CA SER A 198 5.03 -22.55 -17.70
C SER A 198 3.86 -22.17 -18.61
N LEU A 199 3.08 -23.15 -19.06
CA LEU A 199 1.89 -22.90 -19.87
C LEU A 199 0.82 -22.16 -19.03
N ALA A 200 0.53 -22.63 -17.82
CA ALA A 200 -0.42 -21.99 -16.92
C ALA A 200 -0.04 -20.53 -16.64
N PHE A 201 1.23 -20.26 -16.31
CA PHE A 201 1.69 -18.92 -16.02
C PHE A 201 1.56 -17.98 -17.22
N ARG A 202 1.90 -18.44 -18.42
CA ARG A 202 1.70 -17.64 -19.64
C ARG A 202 0.24 -17.29 -19.88
N LEU A 203 -0.68 -18.25 -19.66
CA LEU A 203 -2.11 -18.03 -19.84
C LEU A 203 -2.69 -17.02 -18.83
N ILE A 204 -2.17 -17.00 -17.60
CA ILE A 204 -2.61 -16.09 -16.55
C ILE A 204 -1.78 -14.78 -16.49
N GLY A 205 -0.87 -14.56 -17.44
CA GLY A 205 -0.08 -13.34 -17.55
C GLY A 205 1.03 -13.23 -16.50
N LEU A 206 1.57 -14.35 -16.00
CA LEU A 206 2.68 -14.40 -15.06
C LEU A 206 3.97 -14.88 -15.73
N ASP A 207 5.12 -14.47 -15.19
CA ASP A 207 6.44 -14.91 -15.69
C ASP A 207 6.69 -16.37 -15.30
N PRO A 208 6.88 -17.28 -16.27
CA PRO A 208 7.08 -18.72 -16.02
C PRO A 208 8.42 -19.05 -15.35
N ARG A 209 9.37 -18.11 -15.32
CA ARG A 209 10.67 -18.30 -14.65
C ARG A 209 10.55 -18.32 -13.13
N ARG A 210 9.47 -17.76 -12.57
CA ARG A 210 9.23 -17.74 -11.14
C ARG A 210 8.41 -18.93 -10.69
N GLY A 211 8.73 -19.46 -9.48
CA GLY A 211 7.90 -20.42 -8.79
C GLY A 211 6.76 -19.72 -8.04
N MET A 212 5.68 -20.44 -7.81
CA MET A 212 4.63 -20.01 -6.90
C MET A 212 4.83 -20.71 -5.55
N PRO A 213 4.57 -20.05 -4.41
CA PRO A 213 4.55 -20.72 -3.12
C PRO A 213 3.58 -21.90 -3.13
N ALA A 214 3.89 -22.94 -2.36
CA ALA A 214 3.01 -24.09 -2.23
C ALA A 214 1.69 -23.67 -1.57
N LEU A 215 0.59 -24.20 -2.07
CA LEU A 215 -0.74 -24.00 -1.50
C LEU A 215 -0.92 -24.93 -0.30
N GLN A 216 -1.41 -24.40 0.81
CA GLN A 216 -1.73 -25.20 1.99
C GLN A 216 -3.10 -25.87 1.90
N SER A 217 -3.19 -27.05 2.49
CA SER A 217 -4.46 -27.73 2.75
C SER A 217 -4.99 -27.30 4.11
N GLY A 218 -6.05 -26.52 4.12
CA GLY A 218 -6.62 -25.93 5.33
C GLY A 218 -6.21 -24.50 5.55
N THR A 219 -6.76 -23.87 6.59
CA THR A 219 -6.51 -22.47 6.93
C THR A 219 -5.96 -22.36 8.35
N PHE A 220 -5.21 -21.29 8.63
CA PHE A 220 -4.76 -20.95 9.99
C PHE A 220 -5.95 -20.90 10.97
N THR A 221 -7.06 -20.29 10.58
CA THR A 221 -8.28 -20.25 11.40
C THR A 221 -8.81 -21.65 11.74
N ALA A 222 -8.72 -22.62 10.80
CA ALA A 222 -9.11 -23.99 11.07
C ALA A 222 -8.12 -24.71 12.01
N TRP A 223 -6.84 -24.38 11.91
CA TRP A 223 -5.81 -24.83 12.87
C TRP A 223 -6.11 -24.27 14.26
N ALA A 224 -6.36 -22.97 14.40
CA ALA A 224 -6.66 -22.32 15.67
C ALA A 224 -7.85 -22.96 16.39
N ARG A 225 -8.95 -23.25 15.66
CA ARG A 225 -10.10 -23.98 16.23
C ARG A 225 -9.76 -25.34 16.76
N ARG A 226 -8.90 -26.09 16.07
CA ARG A 226 -8.44 -27.41 16.52
C ARG A 226 -7.56 -27.36 17.77
N HIS A 227 -6.90 -26.21 18.00
CA HIS A 227 -6.08 -25.96 19.18
C HIS A 227 -6.85 -25.23 20.29
N SER A 228 -8.19 -25.21 20.21
CA SER A 228 -9.08 -24.61 21.21
C SER A 228 -8.87 -23.11 21.45
N LEU A 229 -8.24 -22.42 20.48
CA LEU A 229 -8.14 -20.97 20.54
C LEU A 229 -9.51 -20.31 20.28
N LEU A 230 -9.78 -19.21 20.95
CA LEU A 230 -10.97 -18.42 20.66
C LEU A 230 -10.90 -17.86 19.25
N VAL A 231 -11.96 -18.08 18.47
CA VAL A 231 -12.06 -17.59 17.09
C VAL A 231 -13.35 -16.82 16.92
N GLY A 232 -13.26 -15.56 16.57
CA GLY A 232 -14.36 -14.88 15.90
C GLY A 232 -15.34 -14.07 16.72
N SER A 233 -15.26 -14.03 18.03
CA SER A 233 -16.13 -13.16 18.83
C SER A 233 -15.35 -12.51 19.98
N VAL A 234 -15.66 -11.26 20.25
CA VAL A 234 -15.29 -10.64 21.52
C VAL A 234 -15.94 -11.47 22.64
N PRO A 235 -15.17 -11.94 23.63
CA PRO A 235 -15.75 -12.69 24.75
C PRO A 235 -16.89 -11.89 25.42
N SER A 236 -17.98 -12.56 25.75
CA SER A 236 -19.16 -11.88 26.34
C SER A 236 -18.83 -11.15 27.65
N SER A 237 -17.78 -11.59 28.35
CA SER A 237 -17.25 -10.95 29.54
C SER A 237 -16.59 -9.58 29.30
N VAL A 238 -16.38 -9.22 28.04
CA VAL A 238 -15.65 -8.00 27.60
C VAL A 238 -16.57 -6.98 26.94
N LEU A 239 -17.75 -7.41 26.48
CA LEU A 239 -18.72 -6.48 25.91
C LEU A 239 -19.17 -5.52 27.01
N PRO A 240 -18.98 -4.19 26.84
CA PRO A 240 -19.59 -3.24 27.79
C PRO A 240 -21.08 -3.45 27.77
N ASP A 241 -21.69 -3.44 28.95
CA ASP A 241 -23.14 -3.36 29.05
C ASP A 241 -23.61 -2.18 28.19
N PRO A 242 -24.76 -2.27 27.53
CA PRO A 242 -25.27 -1.20 26.70
C PRO A 242 -25.61 0.01 27.61
N VAL A 243 -24.57 0.77 27.96
CA VAL A 243 -24.72 2.00 28.76
C VAL A 243 -25.15 3.12 27.85
N SER A 244 -26.34 3.60 28.09
CA SER A 244 -26.83 4.92 27.71
C SER A 244 -25.84 6.01 28.14
N GLY A 245 -25.37 6.82 27.22
CA GLY A 245 -24.72 8.11 27.53
C GLY A 245 -23.37 8.33 26.83
N ALA A 246 -23.46 9.08 25.76
CA ALA A 246 -22.27 9.69 25.13
C ALA A 246 -21.70 10.73 26.11
N SER A 247 -20.42 10.57 26.45
CA SER A 247 -19.60 11.64 27.01
C SER A 247 -18.46 11.95 26.02
N ASP A 248 -18.33 13.23 25.71
CA ASP A 248 -17.37 13.79 24.76
C ASP A 248 -15.92 13.43 25.10
N PRO A 249 -15.06 13.22 24.09
CA PRO A 249 -13.64 12.98 24.32
C PRO A 249 -12.93 14.29 24.73
N VAL A 250 -12.32 14.24 25.89
CA VAL A 250 -11.43 15.29 26.42
C VAL A 250 -10.20 15.42 25.54
N SER A 251 -9.96 16.65 25.09
CA SER A 251 -8.76 17.08 24.40
C SER A 251 -7.57 17.11 25.37
N GLU A 252 -6.62 16.20 25.25
CA GLU A 252 -5.31 16.31 25.90
C GLU A 252 -4.22 16.74 24.91
N SER A 253 -3.67 17.89 25.20
CA SER A 253 -2.54 18.53 24.54
C SER A 253 -1.25 17.73 24.77
N ARG A 254 -0.56 17.42 23.67
CA ARG A 254 0.73 16.71 23.64
C ARG A 254 1.86 17.67 23.94
N GLU A 255 2.38 17.68 25.16
CA GLU A 255 3.67 18.29 25.49
C GLU A 255 4.83 17.32 25.19
N ARG A 256 5.85 17.86 24.47
CA ARG A 256 7.10 17.15 24.18
C ARG A 256 8.12 17.43 25.27
N GLY A 257 8.78 16.40 25.74
CA GLY A 257 10.06 16.49 26.43
C GLY A 257 10.16 15.61 27.66
N GLY A 258 11.01 14.57 27.59
CA GLY A 258 11.38 13.78 28.76
C GLY A 258 12.10 12.48 28.40
N THR A 259 13.30 12.38 28.87
CA THR A 259 14.31 11.30 28.83
C THR A 259 13.75 9.88 29.10
N PRO A 260 14.37 8.78 28.58
CA PRO A 260 13.84 7.44 28.68
C PRO A 260 14.04 6.86 30.08
N ALA A 261 12.93 6.50 30.71
CA ALA A 261 12.94 5.63 31.87
C ALA A 261 12.22 4.34 31.52
N SER A 262 12.88 3.19 31.68
CA SER A 262 12.21 1.88 31.80
C SER A 262 11.22 1.95 32.95
N PRO A 263 10.10 1.26 32.95
CA PRO A 263 9.87 -0.10 32.53
C PRO A 263 8.47 -0.38 31.94
N VAL A 264 8.31 -1.60 31.53
CA VAL A 264 7.16 -2.26 30.88
C VAL A 264 5.82 -2.16 31.64
N ALA A 265 5.77 -1.61 32.85
CA ALA A 265 4.60 -1.68 33.73
C ALA A 265 3.45 -0.69 33.41
N ASP A 266 3.70 0.41 32.65
CA ASP A 266 2.68 1.43 32.34
C ASP A 266 2.28 1.46 30.86
N SER A 267 2.41 0.35 30.15
CA SER A 267 1.97 0.28 28.78
C SER A 267 0.44 0.16 28.70
N PRO A 268 -0.27 1.03 27.95
CA PRO A 268 -1.72 0.94 27.78
C PRO A 268 -2.18 -0.42 27.21
N ILE A 269 -1.27 -1.20 26.63
CA ILE A 269 -1.53 -2.56 26.13
C ILE A 269 -1.89 -3.53 27.28
N LEU A 270 -1.40 -3.29 28.50
CA LEU A 270 -1.65 -4.16 29.66
C LEU A 270 -2.92 -3.81 30.45
N SER A 271 -3.59 -2.70 30.14
CA SER A 271 -4.82 -2.25 30.79
C SER A 271 -6.10 -2.74 30.09
N GLY A 272 -5.97 -3.58 29.05
CA GLY A 272 -7.10 -4.15 28.31
C GLY A 272 -7.83 -5.26 29.07
N PRO A 273 -8.94 -5.75 28.49
CA PRO A 273 -9.68 -6.87 29.08
C PRO A 273 -8.88 -8.15 29.16
N CYS A 274 -9.11 -8.92 30.23
CA CYS A 274 -8.38 -10.15 30.52
C CYS A 274 -9.28 -11.39 30.46
N ASP A 275 -8.64 -12.54 30.29
CA ASP A 275 -9.28 -13.84 30.44
C ASP A 275 -9.57 -14.17 31.93
N PRO A 276 -10.32 -15.24 32.25
CA PRO A 276 -10.60 -15.63 33.63
C PRO A 276 -9.35 -15.94 34.49
N SER A 277 -8.20 -16.15 33.87
CA SER A 277 -6.91 -16.36 34.56
C SER A 277 -6.11 -15.06 34.75
N GLY A 278 -6.65 -13.92 34.33
CA GLY A 278 -6.00 -12.61 34.44
C GLY A 278 -5.02 -12.29 33.33
N ARG A 279 -4.98 -13.05 32.24
CA ARG A 279 -4.09 -12.78 31.09
C ARG A 279 -4.77 -11.78 30.15
N PRO A 280 -4.12 -10.68 29.74
CA PRO A 280 -4.68 -9.73 28.80
C PRO A 280 -4.92 -10.39 27.44
N TYR A 281 -6.06 -10.06 26.81
CA TYR A 281 -6.34 -10.55 25.46
C TYR A 281 -5.49 -9.82 24.41
N ALA A 282 -5.13 -10.53 23.33
CA ALA A 282 -4.57 -9.97 22.10
C ALA A 282 -5.20 -10.64 20.89
N LEU A 283 -5.66 -9.84 19.91
CA LEU A 283 -6.25 -10.36 18.69
C LEU A 283 -5.16 -10.62 17.65
N VAL A 284 -4.97 -11.85 17.23
CA VAL A 284 -4.10 -12.22 16.11
C VAL A 284 -4.89 -12.15 14.81
N TRP A 285 -4.55 -11.22 13.96
CA TRP A 285 -5.11 -11.10 12.62
C TRP A 285 -4.12 -11.62 11.58
N ALA A 286 -4.38 -12.81 11.06
CA ALA A 286 -3.66 -13.39 9.96
C ALA A 286 -4.24 -12.91 8.63
N ASP A 287 -3.40 -12.37 7.77
CA ASP A 287 -3.76 -11.96 6.41
C ASP A 287 -4.10 -13.17 5.52
N SER A 288 -4.52 -12.89 4.30
CA SER A 288 -4.96 -13.95 3.38
C SER A 288 -3.88 -14.97 3.02
N PHE A 289 -2.61 -14.58 3.00
CA PHE A 289 -1.51 -15.47 2.66
C PHE A 289 -1.08 -16.30 3.86
N SER A 290 -1.02 -15.69 5.05
CA SER A 290 -0.83 -16.40 6.33
C SER A 290 -2.00 -17.36 6.64
N GLN A 291 -3.19 -17.08 6.10
CA GLN A 291 -4.33 -17.99 6.21
C GLN A 291 -4.23 -19.23 5.31
N THR A 292 -3.59 -19.14 4.13
CA THR A 292 -3.81 -20.11 3.04
C THR A 292 -2.56 -20.59 2.31
N LEU A 293 -1.41 -19.93 2.49
CA LEU A 293 -0.14 -20.33 1.86
C LEU A 293 0.87 -20.84 2.89
N ASP A 294 1.11 -20.07 3.95
CA ASP A 294 2.04 -20.45 5.02
C ASP A 294 1.57 -19.84 6.35
N ASP A 295 1.14 -20.69 7.27
CA ASP A 295 0.64 -20.28 8.57
C ASP A 295 1.70 -20.34 9.68
N ALA A 296 2.96 -20.69 9.37
CA ALA A 296 4.02 -20.80 10.36
C ALA A 296 4.26 -19.50 11.12
N GLY A 297 4.27 -18.35 10.41
CA GLY A 297 4.39 -17.03 11.02
C GLY A 297 3.22 -16.71 11.96
N ALA A 298 2.00 -17.02 11.57
CA ALA A 298 0.81 -16.79 12.39
C ALA A 298 0.80 -17.66 13.66
N ARG A 299 1.24 -18.92 13.56
CA ARG A 299 1.41 -19.81 14.72
C ARG A 299 2.50 -19.28 15.66
N ALA A 300 3.64 -18.87 15.12
CA ALA A 300 4.72 -18.31 15.93
C ALA A 300 4.27 -17.04 16.69
N VAL A 301 3.42 -16.20 16.10
CA VAL A 301 2.83 -15.05 16.82
C VAL A 301 1.97 -15.51 17.99
N VAL A 302 1.15 -16.55 17.81
CA VAL A 302 0.36 -17.14 18.91
C VAL A 302 1.29 -17.66 20.03
N ASP A 303 2.29 -18.44 19.67
CA ASP A 303 3.24 -19.02 20.65
C ASP A 303 3.99 -17.92 21.45
N VAL A 304 4.41 -16.86 20.77
CA VAL A 304 5.09 -15.71 21.40
C VAL A 304 4.14 -14.98 22.35
N LEU A 305 2.89 -14.75 21.97
CA LEU A 305 1.90 -14.10 22.83
C LEU A 305 1.62 -14.94 24.08
N GLU A 306 1.40 -16.24 23.94
CA GLU A 306 1.18 -17.14 25.07
C GLU A 306 2.39 -17.19 26.02
N ALA A 307 3.61 -17.30 25.46
CA ALA A 307 4.85 -17.29 26.23
C ALA A 307 5.08 -15.99 27.03
N ASN A 308 4.49 -14.87 26.55
CA ASN A 308 4.55 -13.57 27.23
C ASN A 308 3.30 -13.28 28.07
N GLY A 309 2.48 -14.27 28.37
CA GLY A 309 1.37 -14.16 29.30
C GLY A 309 0.10 -13.55 28.74
N PHE A 310 -0.04 -13.43 27.40
CA PHE A 310 -1.29 -13.01 26.75
C PHE A 310 -2.22 -14.20 26.50
N ALA A 311 -3.50 -13.91 26.37
CA ALA A 311 -4.52 -14.85 25.91
C ALA A 311 -4.86 -14.53 24.45
N PRO A 312 -4.29 -15.23 23.45
CA PRO A 312 -4.52 -14.91 22.04
C PRO A 312 -5.94 -15.28 21.62
N ILE A 313 -6.57 -14.36 20.86
CA ILE A 313 -7.81 -14.57 20.13
C ILE A 313 -7.46 -14.53 18.65
N VAL A 314 -8.02 -15.42 17.84
CA VAL A 314 -7.78 -15.41 16.39
C VAL A 314 -8.92 -14.72 15.68
N ALA A 315 -8.61 -13.72 14.87
CA ALA A 315 -9.59 -13.02 14.05
C ALA A 315 -10.21 -13.95 13.00
N PRO A 316 -11.49 -13.80 12.65
CA PRO A 316 -12.06 -14.41 11.47
C PRO A 316 -11.29 -14.05 10.21
N ASP A 317 -11.30 -14.97 9.22
CA ASP A 317 -10.64 -14.73 7.93
C ASP A 317 -11.21 -13.48 7.22
N ALA A 318 -10.43 -12.42 7.15
CA ALA A 318 -10.76 -11.18 6.47
C ALA A 318 -9.52 -10.58 5.79
N CYS A 319 -9.71 -9.98 4.61
CA CYS A 319 -8.64 -9.50 3.74
C CYS A 319 -8.53 -7.97 3.80
N CYS A 320 -7.30 -7.45 3.89
CA CYS A 320 -7.02 -6.01 3.79
C CYS A 320 -7.22 -5.42 2.37
N GLY A 321 -7.35 -6.25 1.35
CA GLY A 321 -7.50 -5.78 -0.02
C GLY A 321 -6.21 -5.28 -0.69
N LEU A 322 -5.03 -5.50 -0.13
CA LEU A 322 -3.76 -5.00 -0.67
C LEU A 322 -3.53 -5.37 -2.13
N THR A 323 -3.86 -6.60 -2.53
CA THR A 323 -3.71 -7.05 -3.92
C THR A 323 -4.66 -6.34 -4.88
N TRP A 324 -5.84 -5.93 -4.41
CA TRP A 324 -6.77 -5.06 -5.16
C TRP A 324 -6.25 -3.64 -5.23
N ILE A 325 -5.67 -3.11 -4.14
CA ILE A 325 -5.05 -1.78 -4.11
C ILE A 325 -3.92 -1.72 -5.15
N THR A 326 -2.97 -2.63 -5.07
CA THR A 326 -1.77 -2.62 -5.94
C THR A 326 -2.07 -2.83 -7.42
N THR A 327 -3.20 -3.44 -7.75
CA THR A 327 -3.69 -3.59 -9.13
C THR A 327 -4.69 -2.50 -9.55
N GLY A 328 -4.91 -1.47 -8.72
CA GLY A 328 -5.84 -0.38 -9.00
C GLY A 328 -7.31 -0.78 -9.04
N GLN A 329 -7.70 -1.87 -8.38
CA GLN A 329 -9.09 -2.31 -8.27
C GLN A 329 -9.75 -1.72 -7.01
N LEU A 330 -9.67 -0.38 -6.85
CA LEU A 330 -9.95 0.32 -5.59
C LEU A 330 -11.39 0.14 -5.09
N THR A 331 -12.37 0.04 -5.97
CA THR A 331 -13.76 -0.27 -5.57
C THR A 331 -13.86 -1.63 -4.89
N GLY A 332 -13.11 -2.63 -5.37
CA GLY A 332 -13.01 -3.94 -4.73
C GLY A 332 -12.27 -3.89 -3.40
N ALA A 333 -11.18 -3.11 -3.34
CA ALA A 333 -10.39 -2.90 -2.13
C ALA A 333 -11.24 -2.28 -1.01
N LYS A 334 -12.03 -1.23 -1.30
CA LYS A 334 -12.96 -0.60 -0.34
C LYS A 334 -13.96 -1.61 0.26
N LYS A 335 -14.50 -2.52 -0.57
CA LYS A 335 -15.41 -3.58 -0.08
C LYS A 335 -14.70 -4.55 0.86
N HIS A 336 -13.45 -4.93 0.56
CA HIS A 336 -12.66 -5.81 1.42
C HIS A 336 -12.32 -5.12 2.74
N LEU A 337 -11.90 -3.85 2.70
CA LEU A 337 -11.60 -3.05 3.88
C LEU A 337 -12.83 -2.85 4.76
N SER A 338 -13.99 -2.49 4.20
CA SER A 338 -15.23 -2.36 4.96
C SER A 338 -15.64 -3.67 5.64
N SER A 339 -15.44 -4.83 4.96
CA SER A 339 -15.66 -6.14 5.56
C SER A 339 -14.66 -6.42 6.70
N LEU A 340 -13.40 -6.08 6.51
CA LEU A 340 -12.35 -6.24 7.53
C LEU A 340 -12.62 -5.35 8.76
N LEU A 341 -13.07 -4.11 8.56
CA LEU A 341 -13.50 -3.23 9.64
C LEU A 341 -14.65 -3.84 10.46
N GLY A 342 -15.59 -4.53 9.80
CA GLY A 342 -16.65 -5.26 10.49
C GLY A 342 -16.12 -6.37 11.41
N VAL A 343 -14.95 -6.92 11.10
CA VAL A 343 -14.30 -7.96 11.91
C VAL A 343 -13.46 -7.35 13.04
N LEU A 344 -12.65 -6.32 12.75
CA LEU A 344 -11.66 -5.79 13.68
C LEU A 344 -12.20 -4.73 14.65
N ALA A 345 -13.14 -3.89 14.19
CA ALA A 345 -13.64 -2.78 14.98
C ALA A 345 -14.25 -3.17 16.34
N PRO A 346 -14.99 -4.30 16.47
CA PRO A 346 -15.51 -4.71 17.80
C PRO A 346 -14.38 -4.98 18.82
N PHE A 347 -13.27 -5.55 18.38
CA PHE A 347 -12.11 -5.82 19.24
C PHE A 347 -11.39 -4.53 19.62
N ALA A 348 -11.15 -3.66 18.62
CA ALA A 348 -10.54 -2.35 18.87
C ALA A 348 -11.40 -1.51 19.84
N ALA A 349 -12.72 -1.49 19.66
CA ALA A 349 -13.65 -0.80 20.56
C ALA A 349 -13.62 -1.35 21.99
N SER A 350 -13.30 -2.63 22.16
CA SER A 350 -13.15 -3.28 23.47
C SER A 350 -11.75 -3.10 24.08
N GLY A 351 -10.85 -2.33 23.45
CA GLY A 351 -9.48 -2.12 23.92
C GLY A 351 -8.58 -3.35 23.77
N ILE A 352 -8.95 -4.32 22.93
CA ILE A 352 -8.11 -5.49 22.63
C ILE A 352 -7.11 -5.12 21.55
N PRO A 353 -5.78 -5.19 21.81
CA PRO A 353 -4.78 -4.87 20.82
C PRO A 353 -4.82 -5.85 19.65
N ILE A 354 -4.64 -5.33 18.42
CA ILE A 354 -4.65 -6.10 17.18
C ILE A 354 -3.21 -6.33 16.74
N VAL A 355 -2.81 -7.58 16.65
CA VAL A 355 -1.49 -8.01 16.16
C VAL A 355 -1.64 -8.57 14.75
N GLY A 356 -1.18 -7.81 13.76
CA GLY A 356 -1.13 -8.26 12.37
C GLY A 356 0.10 -9.11 12.11
N VAL A 357 -0.07 -10.22 11.40
CA VAL A 357 1.03 -11.15 11.10
C VAL A 357 1.91 -10.62 9.97
N GLU A 358 1.33 -10.05 8.91
CA GLU A 358 2.03 -9.58 7.74
C GLU A 358 2.14 -8.04 7.74
N PRO A 359 3.37 -7.48 7.73
CA PRO A 359 3.59 -6.04 7.87
C PRO A 359 2.93 -5.18 6.78
N SER A 360 2.92 -5.63 5.52
CA SER A 360 2.32 -4.86 4.42
C SER A 360 0.81 -4.76 4.56
N CYS A 361 0.16 -5.83 5.01
CA CYS A 361 -1.28 -5.84 5.30
C CYS A 361 -1.62 -4.96 6.51
N THR A 362 -0.76 -4.96 7.52
CA THR A 362 -0.90 -4.08 8.69
C THR A 362 -0.70 -2.60 8.31
N ALA A 363 0.26 -2.32 7.40
CA ALA A 363 0.47 -0.97 6.87
C ALA A 363 -0.76 -0.42 6.12
N VAL A 364 -1.52 -1.29 5.44
CA VAL A 364 -2.79 -0.87 4.80
C VAL A 364 -3.77 -0.32 5.83
N LEU A 365 -3.86 -0.93 7.02
CA LEU A 365 -4.77 -0.45 8.09
C LEU A 365 -4.33 0.90 8.65
N ARG A 366 -3.02 1.17 8.70
CA ARG A 366 -2.47 2.41 9.26
C ARG A 366 -2.41 3.58 8.28
N ASP A 367 -2.48 3.33 6.98
CA ASP A 367 -2.26 4.34 5.96
C ASP A 367 -3.35 4.34 4.88
N ASP A 368 -3.42 3.29 4.03
CA ASP A 368 -4.35 3.26 2.90
C ASP A 368 -5.82 3.26 3.31
N LEU A 369 -6.14 2.63 4.44
CA LEU A 369 -7.50 2.56 5.00
C LEU A 369 -8.10 3.94 5.21
N LEU A 370 -7.32 4.86 5.83
CA LEU A 370 -7.77 6.20 6.19
C LEU A 370 -8.11 7.05 4.96
N ASP A 371 -7.47 6.77 3.83
CA ASP A 371 -7.67 7.53 2.59
C ASP A 371 -8.62 6.81 1.60
N LEU A 372 -8.84 5.50 1.78
CA LEU A 372 -9.84 4.75 1.02
C LEU A 372 -11.24 4.83 1.63
N LEU A 373 -11.34 4.85 2.96
CA LEU A 373 -12.59 4.93 3.72
C LEU A 373 -12.52 6.06 4.77
N PRO A 374 -12.34 7.33 4.35
CA PRO A 374 -12.16 8.45 5.27
C PRO A 374 -13.41 8.74 6.12
N ASP A 375 -14.58 8.46 5.57
CA ASP A 375 -15.87 8.75 6.22
C ASP A 375 -16.37 7.60 7.13
N ASP A 376 -15.66 6.47 7.17
CA ASP A 376 -16.03 5.35 8.04
C ASP A 376 -15.38 5.53 9.43
N PRO A 377 -16.17 5.78 10.49
CA PRO A 377 -15.61 6.05 11.81
C PRO A 377 -14.79 4.88 12.38
N ARG A 378 -15.02 3.66 11.91
CA ARG A 378 -14.24 2.47 12.28
C ARG A 378 -12.82 2.53 11.76
N SER A 379 -12.56 3.32 10.68
CA SER A 379 -11.23 3.44 10.09
C SER A 379 -10.22 4.03 11.08
N MET A 380 -10.58 5.11 11.76
CA MET A 380 -9.72 5.72 12.79
C MET A 380 -9.51 4.78 13.97
N LEU A 381 -10.58 4.12 14.43
CA LEU A 381 -10.54 3.21 15.59
C LEU A 381 -9.59 2.01 15.36
N VAL A 382 -9.57 1.47 14.15
CA VAL A 382 -8.72 0.29 13.82
C VAL A 382 -7.29 0.71 13.43
N SER A 383 -7.10 1.95 12.97
CA SER A 383 -5.78 2.48 12.57
C SER A 383 -4.93 2.93 13.75
N SER A 384 -5.56 3.32 14.87
CA SER A 384 -4.88 3.76 16.09
C SER A 384 -4.18 2.60 16.81
#